data_0bc5f524c268bf17042b1524d98c12c2
#
_entry.id   0bc5f524c268bf17042b1524d98c12c2
#
_cell.length_a   1.000
_cell.length_b   1.000
_cell.length_c   1.000
_cell.angle_alpha   90.00
_cell.angle_beta   90.00
_cell.angle_gamma   90.00
#
_symmetry.space_group_name_H-M   'P 1'
#
loop_
_entity.id
_entity.type
_entity.pdbx_description
1 polymer ?
#
loop_
_entity_poly.entity_id
_entity_poly.type
_entity_poly.pdbx_seq_one_letter_code
_entity_poly.pdbx_strand_id
1 'polypeptide(L)'
;MSATLWASAGDYVKVTGENTLIHTWEVKGGAPENATWQAYLNDSRELWDEYQRNSVLQKELSTQARSLPREERGALRLKYDSLENINNKLMIQVDANEIQRMKKTEVDAIWMDKLRGLALSAKLTKDYPFKEETIALYNSLTEEQKQHRLAQEAYVKLFPPQHVVVGKEMADTDLFDLQGNKHRLAELKGKYILIDFWSSGCGPCIMAIPEMGELASTYKDKLNIVSISTDNKNVWERASKEHPMTWNNWNDLKGNAGIYAQYDQGGIPNYTLISPEGIVLEQWRGYGEGSLKKKIGEYLDK
;
A
#
# COMPACT_ATOMS: atom_id res chain seq x y z
N MET A 1 -1.78 -1.21 17.33
CA MET A 1 -1.18 -2.53 17.03
C MET A 1 -2.26 -3.58 17.02
N SER A 2 -2.05 -4.70 16.33
CA SER A 2 -3.00 -5.79 16.16
C SER A 2 -2.26 -7.12 16.28
N ALA A 3 -2.97 -8.17 16.67
CA ALA A 3 -2.53 -9.55 16.48
C ALA A 3 -3.06 -10.03 15.13
N THR A 4 -2.25 -10.83 14.42
CA THR A 4 -2.65 -11.48 13.18
C THR A 4 -2.86 -12.96 13.42
N LEU A 5 -3.94 -13.51 12.91
CA LEU A 5 -4.23 -14.94 12.99
C LEU A 5 -4.88 -15.42 11.68
N TRP A 6 -4.66 -16.69 11.38
CA TRP A 6 -5.24 -17.38 10.24
C TRP A 6 -6.16 -18.51 10.74
N ALA A 7 -7.38 -18.55 10.23
CA ALA A 7 -8.36 -19.57 10.58
C ALA A 7 -9.29 -19.82 9.40
N SER A 8 -9.72 -21.07 9.27
CA SER A 8 -10.75 -21.52 8.35
C SER A 8 -12.07 -21.79 9.11
N ALA A 9 -13.16 -21.92 8.39
CA ALA A 9 -14.44 -22.27 9.00
C ALA A 9 -14.34 -23.62 9.74
N GLY A 10 -14.69 -23.61 11.04
CA GLY A 10 -14.61 -24.78 11.90
C GLY A 10 -13.32 -24.91 12.71
N ASP A 11 -12.32 -24.06 12.47
CA ASP A 11 -11.10 -24.07 13.26
C ASP A 11 -11.34 -23.59 14.70
N TYR A 12 -10.65 -24.25 15.64
CA TYR A 12 -10.53 -23.75 17.02
C TYR A 12 -9.21 -23.00 17.16
N VAL A 13 -9.29 -21.72 17.55
CA VAL A 13 -8.12 -20.87 17.80
C VAL A 13 -8.19 -20.35 19.22
N LYS A 14 -7.12 -20.60 19.99
CA LYS A 14 -6.93 -20.03 21.34
C LYS A 14 -5.94 -18.90 21.28
N VAL A 15 -6.34 -17.74 21.77
CA VAL A 15 -5.46 -16.54 21.87
C VAL A 15 -5.28 -16.17 23.32
N THR A 16 -4.03 -15.96 23.74
CA THR A 16 -3.67 -15.56 25.13
C THR A 16 -2.55 -14.54 25.11
N GLY A 17 -2.60 -13.57 26.03
CA GLY A 17 -1.57 -12.53 26.15
C GLY A 17 -1.97 -11.40 27.07
N GLU A 18 -1.05 -10.48 27.28
CA GLU A 18 -1.26 -9.27 28.07
C GLU A 18 -1.99 -8.20 27.23
N ASN A 19 -2.97 -7.51 27.82
CA ASN A 19 -3.84 -6.55 27.11
C ASN A 19 -3.10 -5.40 26.40
N THR A 20 -1.93 -5.01 26.88
CA THR A 20 -1.12 -3.93 26.31
C THR A 20 -0.17 -4.42 25.24
N LEU A 21 0.08 -5.75 25.15
CA LEU A 21 1.05 -6.38 24.27
C LEU A 21 0.37 -7.23 23.18
N ILE A 22 -0.62 -6.66 22.50
CA ILE A 22 -1.51 -7.38 21.56
C ILE A 22 -0.74 -8.04 20.41
N HIS A 23 0.34 -7.42 19.92
CA HIS A 23 1.11 -7.95 18.79
C HIS A 23 1.80 -9.28 19.14
N THR A 24 2.20 -9.46 20.38
CA THR A 24 2.92 -10.66 20.85
C THR A 24 2.00 -11.67 21.58
N TRP A 25 0.69 -11.58 21.42
CA TRP A 25 -0.22 -12.60 21.91
C TRP A 25 0.09 -13.96 21.32
N GLU A 26 0.03 -15.00 22.14
CA GLU A 26 0.11 -16.37 21.66
C GLU A 26 -1.16 -16.80 20.95
N VAL A 27 -0.98 -17.35 19.75
CA VAL A 27 -2.04 -17.95 18.94
C VAL A 27 -1.78 -19.44 18.82
N LYS A 28 -2.72 -20.27 19.28
CA LYS A 28 -2.63 -21.75 19.21
C LYS A 28 -3.83 -22.30 18.43
N GLY A 29 -3.55 -23.23 17.52
CA GLY A 29 -4.57 -23.79 16.61
C GLY A 29 -4.79 -22.93 15.36
N GLY A 30 -5.83 -23.24 14.60
CA GLY A 30 -6.08 -22.63 13.29
C GLY A 30 -5.12 -23.11 12.20
N ALA A 31 -4.92 -22.30 11.19
CA ALA A 31 -4.08 -22.62 10.06
C ALA A 31 -2.58 -22.71 10.41
N PRO A 32 -1.75 -23.48 9.64
CA PRO A 32 -0.32 -23.64 9.87
C PRO A 32 0.46 -22.33 9.91
N GLU A 33 0.01 -21.30 9.19
CA GLU A 33 0.58 -19.96 9.16
C GLU A 33 0.69 -19.35 10.55
N ASN A 34 -0.21 -19.68 11.49
CA ASN A 34 -0.13 -19.21 12.87
C ASN A 34 1.17 -19.69 13.54
N ALA A 35 1.58 -20.92 13.34
CA ALA A 35 2.81 -21.48 13.92
C ALA A 35 4.04 -20.80 13.32
N THR A 36 4.08 -20.64 12.01
CA THR A 36 5.16 -19.93 11.32
C THR A 36 5.27 -18.48 11.80
N TRP A 37 4.16 -17.77 11.85
CA TRP A 37 4.12 -16.38 12.35
C TRP A 37 4.61 -16.28 13.80
N GLN A 38 4.13 -17.16 14.69
CA GLN A 38 4.57 -17.21 16.09
C GLN A 38 6.07 -17.49 16.23
N ALA A 39 6.65 -18.27 15.32
CA ALA A 39 8.08 -18.52 15.31
C ALA A 39 8.89 -17.25 15.05
N TYR A 40 8.48 -16.42 14.06
CA TYR A 40 9.09 -15.11 13.81
C TYR A 40 8.92 -14.16 15.00
N LEU A 41 7.73 -14.11 15.60
CA LEU A 41 7.48 -13.29 16.79
C LEU A 41 8.37 -13.71 17.97
N ASN A 42 8.54 -15.01 18.20
CA ASN A 42 9.31 -15.52 19.31
C ASN A 42 10.80 -15.18 19.21
N ASP A 43 11.37 -15.11 18.02
CA ASP A 43 12.76 -14.68 17.81
C ASP A 43 13.01 -13.23 18.25
N SER A 44 11.97 -12.42 18.35
CA SER A 44 12.06 -10.99 18.65
C SER A 44 11.03 -10.54 19.69
N ARG A 45 10.50 -11.46 20.52
CA ARG A 45 9.38 -11.17 21.42
C ARG A 45 9.66 -10.00 22.34
N GLU A 46 10.81 -9.97 23.03
CA GLU A 46 11.18 -8.91 23.96
C GLU A 46 11.32 -7.56 23.26
N LEU A 47 11.87 -7.54 22.03
CA LEU A 47 11.97 -6.32 21.21
C LEU A 47 10.58 -5.78 20.84
N TRP A 48 9.66 -6.68 20.45
CA TRP A 48 8.28 -6.32 20.14
C TRP A 48 7.53 -5.83 21.36
N ASP A 49 7.73 -6.45 22.53
CA ASP A 49 7.10 -6.03 23.78
C ASP A 49 7.55 -4.63 24.19
N GLU A 50 8.86 -4.35 24.09
CA GLU A 50 9.40 -3.01 24.32
C GLU A 50 8.87 -1.98 23.32
N TYR A 51 8.86 -2.32 22.03
CA TYR A 51 8.28 -1.49 20.97
C TYR A 51 6.82 -1.14 21.26
N GLN A 52 6.01 -2.11 21.70
CA GLN A 52 4.61 -1.88 22.03
C GLN A 52 4.44 -0.95 23.23
N ARG A 53 5.21 -1.14 24.30
CA ARG A 53 5.19 -0.24 25.49
C ARG A 53 5.57 1.19 25.09
N ASN A 54 6.62 1.36 24.31
CA ASN A 54 7.04 2.67 23.80
C ASN A 54 5.95 3.33 22.95
N SER A 55 5.26 2.55 22.09
CA SER A 55 4.18 3.06 21.25
C SER A 55 2.95 3.52 22.06
N VAL A 56 2.65 2.85 23.18
CA VAL A 56 1.60 3.32 24.12
C VAL A 56 2.01 4.67 24.72
N LEU A 57 3.24 4.79 25.20
CA LEU A 57 3.77 6.06 25.74
C LEU A 57 3.77 7.18 24.69
N GLN A 58 4.15 6.89 23.45
CA GLN A 58 4.09 7.87 22.37
C GLN A 58 2.66 8.36 22.10
N LYS A 59 1.67 7.45 22.17
CA LYS A 59 0.25 7.82 22.04
C LYS A 59 -0.21 8.72 23.17
N GLU A 60 0.19 8.43 24.39
CA GLU A 60 -0.11 9.25 25.56
C GLU A 60 0.51 10.65 25.45
N LEU A 61 1.81 10.74 25.11
CA LEU A 61 2.50 12.00 24.88
C LEU A 61 1.84 12.82 23.76
N SER A 62 1.43 12.18 22.68
CA SER A 62 0.71 12.83 21.58
C SER A 62 -0.65 13.37 22.02
N THR A 63 -1.36 12.62 22.86
CA THR A 63 -2.66 13.04 23.40
C THR A 63 -2.50 14.24 24.34
N GLN A 64 -1.51 14.20 25.25
CA GLN A 64 -1.18 15.32 26.13
C GLN A 64 -0.78 16.57 25.34
N ALA A 65 0.06 16.40 24.30
CA ALA A 65 0.49 17.52 23.47
C ALA A 65 -0.68 18.24 22.75
N ARG A 66 -1.76 17.52 22.43
CA ARG A 66 -2.94 18.12 21.78
C ARG A 66 -3.71 19.06 22.73
N SER A 67 -3.67 18.82 24.03
CA SER A 67 -4.35 19.66 25.04
C SER A 67 -3.55 20.90 25.45
N LEU A 68 -2.28 21.03 25.03
CA LEU A 68 -1.40 22.14 25.39
C LEU A 68 -1.29 23.19 24.28
N PRO A 69 -1.03 24.48 24.61
CA PRO A 69 -0.60 25.49 23.67
C PRO A 69 0.65 25.04 22.91
N ARG A 70 0.85 25.55 21.68
CA ARG A 70 1.95 25.12 20.79
C ARG A 70 3.34 25.32 21.40
N GLU A 71 3.51 26.42 22.11
CA GLU A 71 4.76 26.83 22.79
C GLU A 71 5.17 25.89 23.93
N GLU A 72 4.20 25.20 24.54
CA GLU A 72 4.44 24.29 25.68
C GLU A 72 4.71 22.84 25.26
N ARG A 73 4.59 22.50 23.96
CA ARG A 73 4.72 21.11 23.44
C ARG A 73 6.16 20.62 23.33
N GLY A 74 7.16 21.52 23.44
CA GLY A 74 8.55 21.23 23.14
C GLY A 74 9.12 20.03 23.92
N ALA A 75 8.92 19.99 25.24
CA ALA A 75 9.43 18.92 26.09
C ALA A 75 8.77 17.54 25.78
N LEU A 76 7.46 17.53 25.48
CA LEU A 76 6.75 16.31 25.11
C LEU A 76 7.22 15.78 23.74
N ARG A 77 7.50 16.69 22.81
CA ARG A 77 8.05 16.34 21.49
C ARG A 77 9.42 15.69 21.61
N LEU A 78 10.32 16.24 22.40
CA LEU A 78 11.64 15.65 22.62
C LEU A 78 11.56 14.22 23.18
N LYS A 79 10.62 13.99 24.13
CA LYS A 79 10.37 12.64 24.66
C LYS A 79 9.81 11.71 23.59
N TYR A 80 8.87 12.19 22.79
CA TYR A 80 8.30 11.43 21.66
C TYR A 80 9.39 11.02 20.66
N ASP A 81 10.20 11.98 20.21
CA ASP A 81 11.28 11.77 19.26
C ASP A 81 12.35 10.79 19.81
N SER A 82 12.62 10.85 21.13
CA SER A 82 13.51 9.88 21.79
C SER A 82 12.97 8.44 21.74
N LEU A 83 11.67 8.25 22.03
CA LEU A 83 11.02 6.94 21.94
C LEU A 83 10.98 6.44 20.49
N GLU A 84 10.75 7.33 19.51
CA GLU A 84 10.79 6.99 18.10
C GLU A 84 12.18 6.47 17.68
N ASN A 85 13.25 7.13 18.11
CA ASN A 85 14.61 6.69 17.84
C ASN A 85 14.91 5.32 18.50
N ILE A 86 14.39 5.05 19.70
CA ILE A 86 14.52 3.73 20.34
C ILE A 86 13.76 2.70 19.49
N ASN A 87 12.51 2.96 19.14
CA ASN A 87 11.68 2.07 18.34
C ASN A 87 12.31 1.74 16.99
N ASN A 88 12.92 2.73 16.31
CA ASN A 88 13.64 2.49 15.06
C ASN A 88 14.80 1.51 15.24
N LYS A 89 15.56 1.62 16.34
CA LYS A 89 16.65 0.68 16.64
C LYS A 89 16.14 -0.73 16.95
N LEU A 90 15.02 -0.85 17.69
CA LEU A 90 14.37 -2.14 17.97
C LEU A 90 13.93 -2.80 16.67
N MET A 91 13.33 -2.05 15.75
CA MET A 91 12.91 -2.59 14.46
C MET A 91 14.07 -3.08 13.60
N ILE A 92 15.21 -2.38 13.61
CA ILE A 92 16.43 -2.87 12.93
C ILE A 92 16.88 -4.23 13.51
N GLN A 93 16.78 -4.44 14.82
CA GLN A 93 17.10 -5.72 15.44
C GLN A 93 16.08 -6.81 15.10
N VAL A 94 14.80 -6.47 15.04
CA VAL A 94 13.73 -7.37 14.56
C VAL A 94 14.03 -7.81 13.12
N ASP A 95 14.32 -6.86 12.24
CA ASP A 95 14.64 -7.14 10.83
C ASP A 95 15.85 -8.09 10.72
N ALA A 96 16.89 -7.90 11.55
CA ALA A 96 18.05 -8.81 11.61
C ALA A 96 17.65 -10.25 11.97
N ASN A 97 16.81 -10.41 12.99
CA ASN A 97 16.34 -11.74 13.43
C ASN A 97 15.45 -12.39 12.36
N GLU A 98 14.56 -11.63 11.72
CA GLU A 98 13.73 -12.10 10.62
C GLU A 98 14.59 -12.60 9.44
N ILE A 99 15.61 -11.84 9.02
CA ILE A 99 16.54 -12.25 7.98
C ILE A 99 17.27 -13.55 8.34
N GLN A 100 17.74 -13.70 9.61
CA GLN A 100 18.41 -14.93 10.05
C GLN A 100 17.48 -16.14 10.03
N ARG A 101 16.21 -15.97 10.34
CA ARG A 101 15.21 -17.04 10.21
C ARG A 101 14.94 -17.35 8.73
N MET A 102 14.71 -16.33 7.91
CA MET A 102 14.43 -16.49 6.47
C MET A 102 15.53 -17.26 5.72
N LYS A 103 16.79 -17.06 6.10
CA LYS A 103 17.93 -17.81 5.54
C LYS A 103 17.92 -19.32 5.87
N LYS A 104 17.11 -19.76 6.84
CA LYS A 104 17.07 -21.13 7.37
C LYS A 104 15.75 -21.85 7.12
N THR A 105 14.75 -21.15 6.60
CA THR A 105 13.39 -21.67 6.39
C THR A 105 13.02 -21.69 4.92
N GLU A 106 12.07 -22.54 4.57
CA GLU A 106 11.48 -22.58 3.24
C GLU A 106 10.61 -21.35 2.98
N VAL A 107 10.45 -21.03 1.70
CA VAL A 107 9.64 -19.90 1.25
C VAL A 107 8.16 -20.29 1.32
N ASP A 108 7.44 -19.70 2.25
CA ASP A 108 5.99 -19.78 2.41
C ASP A 108 5.33 -18.38 2.34
N ALA A 109 4.02 -18.31 2.57
CA ALA A 109 3.29 -17.05 2.55
C ALA A 109 3.77 -16.04 3.61
N ILE A 110 4.17 -16.53 4.78
CA ILE A 110 4.71 -15.68 5.87
C ILE A 110 6.09 -15.16 5.50
N TRP A 111 6.96 -16.04 4.96
CA TRP A 111 8.27 -15.64 4.45
C TRP A 111 8.16 -14.53 3.41
N MET A 112 7.22 -14.67 2.45
CA MET A 112 6.95 -13.66 1.43
C MET A 112 6.45 -12.33 2.03
N ASP A 113 5.60 -12.38 3.06
CA ASP A 113 5.14 -11.17 3.75
C ASP A 113 6.30 -10.48 4.50
N LYS A 114 7.19 -11.25 5.14
CA LYS A 114 8.39 -10.71 5.77
C LYS A 114 9.33 -10.06 4.75
N LEU A 115 9.58 -10.70 3.60
CA LEU A 115 10.36 -10.10 2.52
C LEU A 115 9.78 -8.75 2.07
N ARG A 116 8.46 -8.68 1.92
CA ARG A 116 7.77 -7.44 1.56
C ARG A 116 7.96 -6.35 2.63
N GLY A 117 7.93 -6.72 3.91
CA GLY A 117 8.21 -5.83 5.05
C GLY A 117 9.64 -5.29 5.01
N LEU A 118 10.64 -6.16 4.87
CA LEU A 118 12.06 -5.78 4.75
C LEU A 118 12.30 -4.87 3.54
N ALA A 119 11.66 -5.16 2.40
CA ALA A 119 11.75 -4.32 1.21
C ALA A 119 11.16 -2.92 1.45
N LEU A 120 10.10 -2.80 2.27
CA LEU A 120 9.55 -1.52 2.68
C LEU A 120 10.51 -0.77 3.60
N SER A 121 11.12 -1.44 4.58
CA SER A 121 12.18 -0.86 5.44
C SER A 121 13.34 -0.34 4.58
N ALA A 122 13.78 -1.11 3.58
CA ALA A 122 14.85 -0.72 2.65
C ALA A 122 14.48 0.49 1.77
N LYS A 123 13.21 0.66 1.42
CA LYS A 123 12.72 1.82 0.66
C LYS A 123 12.64 3.09 1.53
N LEU A 124 12.18 2.97 2.76
CA LEU A 124 11.81 4.12 3.61
C LEU A 124 12.96 4.59 4.52
N THR A 125 13.88 3.70 4.88
CA THR A 125 14.97 4.02 5.80
C THR A 125 16.22 4.37 5.03
N LYS A 126 16.69 5.61 5.18
CA LYS A 126 17.97 6.02 4.62
C LYS A 126 19.09 5.17 5.26
N ASP A 127 20.01 4.68 4.45
CA ASP A 127 21.15 3.87 4.88
C ASP A 127 20.72 2.59 5.64
N TYR A 128 19.60 1.96 5.20
CA TYR A 128 19.10 0.73 5.79
C TYR A 128 20.16 -0.38 5.75
N PRO A 129 20.57 -0.93 6.90
CA PRO A 129 21.75 -1.79 7.00
C PRO A 129 21.61 -3.14 6.29
N PHE A 130 20.38 -3.61 6.06
CA PHE A 130 20.09 -4.93 5.47
C PHE A 130 19.57 -4.87 4.04
N LYS A 131 19.80 -3.77 3.32
CA LYS A 131 19.30 -3.62 1.95
C LYS A 131 19.86 -4.71 1.02
N GLU A 132 21.14 -4.96 1.08
CA GLU A 132 21.79 -5.97 0.23
C GLU A 132 21.37 -7.41 0.57
N GLU A 133 21.19 -7.72 1.87
CA GLU A 133 20.65 -9.00 2.30
C GLU A 133 19.20 -9.17 1.84
N THR A 134 18.39 -8.13 1.91
CA THR A 134 17.00 -8.18 1.43
C THR A 134 16.96 -8.41 -0.08
N ILE A 135 17.84 -7.77 -0.85
CA ILE A 135 18.01 -8.02 -2.29
C ILE A 135 18.44 -9.48 -2.54
N ALA A 136 19.37 -10.00 -1.76
CA ALA A 136 19.82 -11.38 -1.87
C ALA A 136 18.68 -12.38 -1.59
N LEU A 137 17.86 -12.14 -0.56
CA LEU A 137 16.67 -12.94 -0.28
C LEU A 137 15.67 -12.90 -1.44
N TYR A 138 15.41 -11.74 -2.03
CA TYR A 138 14.56 -11.65 -3.22
C TYR A 138 15.15 -12.44 -4.40
N ASN A 139 16.44 -12.32 -4.66
CA ASN A 139 17.11 -13.00 -5.76
C ASN A 139 17.16 -14.53 -5.58
N SER A 140 17.05 -15.04 -4.37
CA SER A 140 16.97 -16.48 -4.09
C SER A 140 15.62 -17.11 -4.45
N LEU A 141 14.59 -16.32 -4.72
CA LEU A 141 13.29 -16.82 -5.16
C LEU A 141 13.37 -17.46 -6.54
N THR A 142 12.64 -18.55 -6.74
CA THR A 142 12.43 -19.14 -8.08
C THR A 142 11.61 -18.17 -8.96
N GLU A 143 11.65 -18.36 -10.28
CA GLU A 143 10.84 -17.54 -11.21
C GLU A 143 9.34 -17.67 -10.96
N GLU A 144 8.87 -18.83 -10.53
CA GLU A 144 7.47 -19.04 -10.12
C GLU A 144 7.14 -18.23 -8.85
N GLN A 145 8.00 -18.28 -7.82
CA GLN A 145 7.83 -17.53 -6.58
C GLN A 145 7.85 -16.02 -6.81
N LYS A 146 8.66 -15.53 -7.76
CA LYS A 146 8.69 -14.11 -8.15
C LYS A 146 7.38 -13.62 -8.77
N GLN A 147 6.54 -14.53 -9.31
CA GLN A 147 5.19 -14.17 -9.79
C GLN A 147 4.19 -13.97 -8.66
N HIS A 148 4.50 -14.41 -7.44
CA HIS A 148 3.63 -14.20 -6.30
C HIS A 148 3.48 -12.70 -5.98
N ARG A 149 2.25 -12.24 -5.68
CA ARG A 149 1.93 -10.81 -5.46
C ARG A 149 2.88 -10.14 -4.44
N LEU A 150 3.15 -10.78 -3.31
CA LEU A 150 4.01 -10.21 -2.27
C LEU A 150 5.47 -10.06 -2.72
N ALA A 151 5.97 -10.99 -3.55
CA ALA A 151 7.31 -10.89 -4.15
C ALA A 151 7.37 -9.74 -5.16
N GLN A 152 6.33 -9.53 -5.97
CA GLN A 152 6.25 -8.41 -6.89
C GLN A 152 6.18 -7.06 -6.13
N GLU A 153 5.43 -7.00 -5.02
CA GLU A 153 5.42 -5.83 -4.14
C GLU A 153 6.78 -5.55 -3.50
N ALA A 154 7.54 -6.58 -3.12
CA ALA A 154 8.92 -6.44 -2.65
C ALA A 154 9.83 -5.93 -3.76
N TYR A 155 9.69 -6.48 -4.99
CA TYR A 155 10.48 -6.07 -6.15
C TYR A 155 10.42 -4.57 -6.41
N VAL A 156 9.22 -3.99 -6.52
CA VAL A 156 9.07 -2.56 -6.83
C VAL A 156 9.53 -1.63 -5.72
N LYS A 157 9.70 -2.14 -4.50
CA LYS A 157 10.30 -1.40 -3.38
C LYS A 157 11.83 -1.44 -3.43
N LEU A 158 12.40 -2.60 -3.78
CA LEU A 158 13.85 -2.79 -3.91
C LEU A 158 14.39 -2.19 -5.21
N PHE A 159 13.61 -2.30 -6.29
CA PHE A 159 13.94 -1.86 -7.64
C PHE A 159 12.81 -0.96 -8.18
N PRO A 160 12.69 0.27 -7.65
CA PRO A 160 11.57 1.14 -8.02
C PRO A 160 11.58 1.41 -9.54
N PRO A 161 10.43 1.29 -10.21
CA PRO A 161 10.33 1.61 -11.63
C PRO A 161 10.55 3.11 -11.84
N GLN A 162 10.89 3.46 -13.08
CA GLN A 162 10.91 4.86 -13.46
C GLN A 162 9.49 5.45 -13.36
N HIS A 163 9.32 6.50 -12.57
CA HIS A 163 8.04 7.19 -12.43
C HIS A 163 7.72 7.99 -13.69
N VAL A 164 6.43 8.06 -14.02
CA VAL A 164 5.94 9.01 -15.01
C VAL A 164 6.16 10.43 -14.53
N VAL A 165 6.44 11.33 -15.46
CA VAL A 165 6.77 12.74 -15.18
C VAL A 165 5.88 13.62 -16.03
N VAL A 166 5.39 14.71 -15.44
CA VAL A 166 4.64 15.75 -16.17
C VAL A 166 5.46 16.25 -17.37
N GLY A 167 4.82 16.35 -18.52
CA GLY A 167 5.44 16.71 -19.79
C GLY A 167 6.09 15.55 -20.55
N LYS A 168 6.02 14.31 -20.02
CA LYS A 168 6.51 13.08 -20.69
C LYS A 168 5.36 12.17 -21.07
N GLU A 169 5.65 11.14 -21.86
CA GLU A 169 4.66 10.14 -22.25
C GLU A 169 4.15 9.37 -21.02
N MET A 170 2.88 8.99 -21.10
CA MET A 170 2.24 8.11 -20.12
C MET A 170 2.86 6.73 -20.13
N ALA A 171 2.94 6.09 -18.96
CA ALA A 171 3.20 4.65 -18.90
C ALA A 171 1.92 3.88 -19.25
N ASP A 172 2.10 2.70 -19.87
CA ASP A 172 1.01 1.86 -20.35
C ASP A 172 1.33 0.37 -20.15
N THR A 173 0.30 -0.42 -19.86
CA THR A 173 0.42 -1.88 -19.68
C THR A 173 -0.90 -2.55 -20.03
N ASP A 174 -0.90 -3.87 -20.07
CA ASP A 174 -2.13 -4.66 -20.17
C ASP A 174 -2.98 -4.45 -18.91
N LEU A 175 -4.22 -4.03 -19.10
CA LEU A 175 -5.25 -3.84 -18.10
C LEU A 175 -6.45 -4.73 -18.46
N PHE A 176 -7.21 -5.15 -17.48
CA PHE A 176 -8.37 -6.03 -17.66
C PHE A 176 -9.63 -5.35 -17.13
N ASP A 177 -10.74 -5.48 -17.86
CA ASP A 177 -12.06 -5.11 -17.38
C ASP A 177 -12.69 -6.24 -16.52
N LEU A 178 -13.87 -5.98 -15.99
CA LEU A 178 -14.62 -6.95 -15.16
C LEU A 178 -15.07 -8.20 -15.93
N GLN A 179 -15.07 -8.15 -17.26
CA GLN A 179 -15.36 -9.28 -18.15
C GLN A 179 -14.11 -10.06 -18.52
N GLY A 180 -12.93 -9.58 -18.15
CA GLY A 180 -11.63 -10.18 -18.47
C GLY A 180 -11.08 -9.78 -19.84
N ASN A 181 -11.69 -8.82 -20.53
CA ASN A 181 -11.13 -8.29 -21.78
C ASN A 181 -9.89 -7.45 -21.47
N LYS A 182 -8.91 -7.55 -22.37
CA LYS A 182 -7.66 -6.81 -22.29
C LYS A 182 -7.81 -5.44 -22.94
N HIS A 183 -7.26 -4.43 -22.27
CA HIS A 183 -7.23 -3.03 -22.69
C HIS A 183 -5.86 -2.40 -22.48
N ARG A 184 -5.63 -1.28 -23.13
CA ARG A 184 -4.46 -0.41 -22.96
C ARG A 184 -4.90 1.04 -22.85
N LEU A 185 -4.19 1.83 -22.05
CA LEU A 185 -4.44 3.28 -21.98
C LEU A 185 -4.23 3.94 -23.34
N ALA A 186 -3.34 3.41 -24.17
CA ALA A 186 -3.09 3.91 -25.52
C ALA A 186 -4.33 3.88 -26.43
N GLU A 187 -5.28 2.98 -26.21
CA GLU A 187 -6.54 2.87 -26.96
C GLU A 187 -7.46 4.09 -26.73
N LEU A 188 -7.23 4.85 -25.67
CA LEU A 188 -8.04 6.00 -25.28
C LEU A 188 -7.49 7.34 -25.80
N LYS A 189 -6.34 7.33 -26.49
CA LYS A 189 -5.76 8.52 -27.14
C LYS A 189 -6.76 9.17 -28.11
N GLY A 190 -6.61 10.45 -28.34
CA GLY A 190 -7.56 11.28 -29.11
C GLY A 190 -8.54 12.06 -28.24
N LYS A 191 -8.68 11.69 -26.96
CA LYS A 191 -9.33 12.46 -25.90
C LYS A 191 -8.38 12.61 -24.72
N TYR A 192 -8.65 13.55 -23.83
CA TYR A 192 -7.99 13.58 -22.52
C TYR A 192 -8.26 12.28 -21.77
N ILE A 193 -7.33 11.82 -20.98
CA ILE A 193 -7.50 10.63 -20.14
C ILE A 193 -7.28 11.03 -18.68
N LEU A 194 -8.28 10.82 -17.83
CA LEU A 194 -8.14 10.92 -16.38
C LEU A 194 -7.96 9.52 -15.81
N ILE A 195 -6.77 9.24 -15.32
CA ILE A 195 -6.51 8.03 -14.52
C ILE A 195 -6.84 8.33 -13.07
N ASP A 196 -7.57 7.41 -12.43
CA ASP A 196 -7.89 7.38 -11.00
C ASP A 196 -7.41 6.03 -10.43
N PHE A 197 -6.45 6.06 -9.51
CA PHE A 197 -6.05 4.86 -8.76
C PHE A 197 -6.85 4.77 -7.47
N TRP A 198 -7.51 3.63 -7.25
CA TRP A 198 -8.42 3.42 -6.15
C TRP A 198 -8.32 2.02 -5.52
N SER A 199 -8.97 1.83 -4.37
CA SER A 199 -9.22 0.53 -3.76
C SER A 199 -10.50 0.54 -2.93
N SER A 200 -11.04 -0.64 -2.65
CA SER A 200 -12.25 -0.82 -1.83
C SER A 200 -12.10 -0.29 -0.39
N GLY A 201 -10.89 -0.32 0.16
CA GLY A 201 -10.58 0.20 1.50
C GLY A 201 -10.31 1.71 1.55
N CYS A 202 -10.35 2.42 0.42
CA CYS A 202 -10.04 3.84 0.33
C CYS A 202 -11.32 4.69 0.41
N GLY A 203 -11.67 5.15 1.61
CA GLY A 203 -12.86 6.00 1.82
C GLY A 203 -12.93 7.22 0.90
N PRO A 204 -11.88 8.07 0.80
CA PRO A 204 -11.88 9.20 -0.11
C PRO A 204 -12.01 8.83 -1.59
N CYS A 205 -11.54 7.64 -2.02
CA CYS A 205 -11.73 7.15 -3.39
C CYS A 205 -13.22 6.89 -3.67
N ILE A 206 -13.90 6.22 -2.72
CA ILE A 206 -15.34 5.95 -2.83
C ILE A 206 -16.15 7.26 -2.85
N MET A 207 -15.76 8.23 -2.02
CA MET A 207 -16.41 9.54 -2.01
C MET A 207 -16.26 10.31 -3.33
N ALA A 208 -15.22 10.05 -4.13
CA ALA A 208 -14.99 10.70 -5.42
C ALA A 208 -15.88 10.16 -6.56
N ILE A 209 -16.43 8.95 -6.43
CA ILE A 209 -17.18 8.27 -7.51
C ILE A 209 -18.33 9.11 -8.08
N PRO A 210 -19.20 9.76 -7.27
CA PRO A 210 -20.27 10.59 -7.82
C PRO A 210 -19.75 11.74 -8.70
N GLU A 211 -18.72 12.45 -8.25
CA GLU A 211 -18.13 13.57 -9.01
C GLU A 211 -17.47 13.09 -10.31
N MET A 212 -16.80 11.92 -10.30
CA MET A 212 -16.26 11.31 -11.52
C MET A 212 -17.38 10.92 -12.51
N GLY A 213 -18.52 10.42 -12.02
CA GLY A 213 -19.69 10.14 -12.86
C GLY A 213 -20.23 11.37 -13.55
N GLU A 214 -20.29 12.51 -12.86
CA GLU A 214 -20.68 13.79 -13.44
C GLU A 214 -19.66 14.26 -14.49
N LEU A 215 -18.36 14.14 -14.22
CA LEU A 215 -17.30 14.47 -15.19
C LEU A 215 -17.38 13.58 -16.44
N ALA A 216 -17.58 12.27 -16.26
CA ALA A 216 -17.74 11.33 -17.38
C ALA A 216 -18.90 11.69 -18.28
N SER A 217 -20.03 12.17 -17.69
CA SER A 217 -21.20 12.61 -18.44
C SER A 217 -21.00 13.97 -19.11
N THR A 218 -20.43 14.93 -18.38
CA THR A 218 -20.24 16.32 -18.83
C THR A 218 -19.26 16.40 -19.99
N TYR A 219 -18.16 15.67 -19.90
CA TYR A 219 -17.04 15.74 -20.87
C TYR A 219 -16.94 14.49 -21.75
N LYS A 220 -18.02 13.74 -21.97
CA LYS A 220 -18.04 12.46 -22.71
C LYS A 220 -17.33 12.50 -24.06
N ASP A 221 -17.35 13.65 -24.75
CA ASP A 221 -16.76 13.82 -26.09
C ASP A 221 -15.26 14.24 -26.01
N LYS A 222 -14.80 14.73 -24.86
CA LYS A 222 -13.44 15.25 -24.67
C LYS A 222 -12.60 14.43 -23.69
N LEU A 223 -13.21 13.63 -22.78
CA LEU A 223 -12.54 12.96 -21.66
C LEU A 223 -12.90 11.48 -21.60
N ASN A 224 -11.90 10.64 -21.47
CA ASN A 224 -12.00 9.25 -21.04
C ASN A 224 -11.56 9.16 -19.57
N ILE A 225 -12.39 8.60 -18.70
CA ILE A 225 -12.00 8.28 -17.31
C ILE A 225 -11.65 6.80 -17.23
N VAL A 226 -10.59 6.48 -16.52
CA VAL A 226 -10.16 5.12 -16.22
C VAL A 226 -9.84 5.01 -14.73
N SER A 227 -10.70 4.35 -13.97
CA SER A 227 -10.40 3.96 -12.61
C SER A 227 -9.63 2.63 -12.61
N ILE A 228 -8.42 2.63 -12.07
CA ILE A 228 -7.55 1.45 -11.99
C ILE A 228 -7.48 1.01 -10.54
N SER A 229 -8.03 -0.18 -10.25
CA SER A 229 -8.01 -0.73 -8.89
C SER A 229 -6.66 -1.33 -8.54
N THR A 230 -6.20 -1.08 -7.30
CA THR A 230 -5.03 -1.73 -6.71
C THR A 230 -5.40 -2.96 -5.86
N ASP A 231 -6.68 -3.32 -5.78
CA ASP A 231 -7.15 -4.52 -5.08
C ASP A 231 -6.81 -5.80 -5.87
N ASN A 232 -6.80 -6.94 -5.19
CA ASN A 232 -6.81 -8.22 -5.88
C ASN A 232 -8.14 -8.44 -6.61
N LYS A 233 -8.16 -9.38 -7.56
CA LYS A 233 -9.30 -9.62 -8.46
C LYS A 233 -10.63 -9.77 -7.71
N ASN A 234 -10.70 -10.66 -6.72
CA ASN A 234 -11.96 -10.97 -6.02
C ASN A 234 -12.49 -9.77 -5.23
N VAL A 235 -11.60 -8.99 -4.62
CA VAL A 235 -11.95 -7.77 -3.86
C VAL A 235 -12.43 -6.68 -4.82
N TRP A 236 -11.71 -6.46 -5.92
CA TRP A 236 -12.08 -5.50 -6.96
C TRP A 236 -13.45 -5.82 -7.59
N GLU A 237 -13.70 -7.09 -7.96
CA GLU A 237 -14.99 -7.53 -8.54
C GLU A 237 -16.16 -7.28 -7.56
N ARG A 238 -15.95 -7.57 -6.27
CA ARG A 238 -16.97 -7.30 -5.24
C ARG A 238 -17.21 -5.80 -5.07
N ALA A 239 -16.16 -5.02 -4.88
CA ALA A 239 -16.23 -3.58 -4.70
C ALA A 239 -16.86 -2.87 -5.91
N SER A 240 -16.59 -3.36 -7.12
CA SER A 240 -17.20 -2.82 -8.35
C SER A 240 -18.71 -3.06 -8.45
N LYS A 241 -19.23 -4.11 -7.80
CA LYS A 241 -20.68 -4.33 -7.67
C LYS A 241 -21.31 -3.42 -6.62
N GLU A 242 -20.59 -3.16 -5.53
CA GLU A 242 -21.04 -2.27 -4.44
C GLU A 242 -20.98 -0.80 -4.88
N HIS A 243 -20.03 -0.44 -5.73
CA HIS A 243 -19.77 0.90 -6.24
C HIS A 243 -19.69 0.88 -7.78
N PRO A 244 -20.84 0.77 -8.48
CA PRO A 244 -20.86 0.68 -9.94
C PRO A 244 -20.38 1.98 -10.59
N MET A 245 -19.50 1.82 -11.60
CA MET A 245 -18.93 2.91 -12.40
C MET A 245 -19.45 2.82 -13.83
N THR A 246 -19.83 3.94 -14.44
CA THR A 246 -20.32 4.02 -15.82
C THR A 246 -19.23 4.34 -16.85
N TRP A 247 -17.98 4.39 -16.41
CA TRP A 247 -16.76 4.58 -17.19
C TRP A 247 -15.83 3.36 -17.06
N ASN A 248 -14.62 3.43 -17.66
CA ASN A 248 -13.68 2.33 -17.62
C ASN A 248 -13.22 2.05 -16.18
N ASN A 249 -13.44 0.84 -15.71
CA ASN A 249 -12.99 0.34 -14.41
C ASN A 249 -12.13 -0.90 -14.64
N TRP A 250 -10.81 -0.73 -14.57
CA TRP A 250 -9.82 -1.72 -14.97
C TRP A 250 -8.89 -2.10 -13.82
N ASN A 251 -8.12 -3.17 -14.03
CA ASN A 251 -7.13 -3.66 -13.08
C ASN A 251 -6.03 -4.41 -13.84
N ASP A 252 -4.75 -4.21 -13.48
CA ASP A 252 -3.64 -4.99 -14.06
C ASP A 252 -3.36 -6.29 -13.28
N LEU A 253 -4.12 -6.54 -12.19
CA LEU A 253 -4.04 -7.69 -11.29
C LEU A 253 -2.69 -7.81 -10.53
N LYS A 254 -1.90 -6.75 -10.53
CA LYS A 254 -0.57 -6.68 -9.88
C LYS A 254 -0.59 -5.82 -8.62
N GLY A 255 -1.72 -5.19 -8.29
CA GLY A 255 -1.87 -4.34 -7.13
C GLY A 255 -0.88 -3.17 -7.13
N ASN A 256 -0.23 -2.94 -6.00
CA ASN A 256 0.74 -1.85 -5.88
C ASN A 256 2.05 -2.09 -6.66
N ALA A 257 2.25 -3.28 -7.24
CA ALA A 257 3.44 -3.63 -8.00
C ALA A 257 3.28 -3.44 -9.51
N GLY A 258 2.05 -3.16 -9.95
CA GLY A 258 1.74 -2.97 -11.37
C GLY A 258 1.95 -1.55 -11.86
N ILE A 259 1.06 -1.12 -12.75
CA ILE A 259 1.11 0.23 -13.35
C ILE A 259 1.05 1.33 -12.28
N TYR A 260 0.35 1.08 -11.15
CA TYR A 260 0.31 2.01 -10.02
C TYR A 260 1.72 2.42 -9.56
N ALA A 261 2.68 1.48 -9.51
CA ALA A 261 4.05 1.79 -9.05
C ALA A 261 4.73 2.87 -9.89
N GLN A 262 4.37 3.02 -11.17
CA GLN A 262 4.91 4.05 -12.07
C GLN A 262 4.23 5.41 -11.87
N TYR A 263 3.01 5.43 -11.36
CA TYR A 263 2.19 6.63 -11.13
C TYR A 263 2.12 7.03 -9.65
N ASP A 264 2.76 6.27 -8.74
CA ASP A 264 2.62 6.43 -7.29
C ASP A 264 3.07 7.80 -6.80
N GLN A 265 2.12 8.55 -6.24
CA GLN A 265 2.30 9.85 -5.58
C GLN A 265 2.30 9.72 -4.04
N GLY A 266 2.57 8.52 -3.52
CA GLY A 266 2.62 8.24 -2.09
C GLY A 266 1.25 7.93 -1.47
N GLY A 267 0.28 7.45 -2.24
CA GLY A 267 -1.02 6.98 -1.76
C GLY A 267 -2.17 7.23 -2.73
N ILE A 268 -3.35 6.72 -2.37
CA ILE A 268 -4.60 6.85 -3.12
C ILE A 268 -5.65 7.65 -2.33
N PRO A 269 -6.64 8.30 -2.99
CA PRO A 269 -6.77 8.40 -4.45
C PRO A 269 -5.61 9.17 -5.07
N ASN A 270 -5.17 8.72 -6.23
CA ASN A 270 -4.09 9.31 -7.01
C ASN A 270 -4.61 9.51 -8.44
N TYR A 271 -4.51 10.71 -8.91
CA TYR A 271 -5.03 11.12 -10.21
C TYR A 271 -3.91 11.55 -11.15
N THR A 272 -4.06 11.21 -12.42
CA THR A 272 -3.19 11.70 -13.49
C THR A 272 -4.04 12.13 -14.69
N LEU A 273 -3.90 13.37 -15.11
CA LEU A 273 -4.49 13.87 -16.34
C LEU A 273 -3.48 13.78 -17.49
N ILE A 274 -3.93 13.23 -18.61
CA ILE A 274 -3.12 12.95 -19.80
C ILE A 274 -3.77 13.65 -20.98
N SER A 275 -2.96 14.24 -21.88
CA SER A 275 -3.41 14.88 -23.10
C SER A 275 -3.91 13.86 -24.14
N PRO A 276 -4.65 14.30 -25.18
CA PRO A 276 -5.05 13.43 -26.30
C PRO A 276 -3.87 12.71 -26.99
N GLU A 277 -2.66 13.29 -26.96
CA GLU A 277 -1.44 12.72 -27.53
C GLU A 277 -0.79 11.66 -26.63
N GLY A 278 -1.22 11.57 -25.36
CA GLY A 278 -0.66 10.64 -24.37
C GLY A 278 0.44 11.25 -23.48
N ILE A 279 0.49 12.58 -23.37
CA ILE A 279 1.46 13.30 -22.53
C ILE A 279 0.84 13.58 -21.17
N VAL A 280 1.55 13.27 -20.08
CA VAL A 280 1.12 13.57 -18.71
C VAL A 280 1.10 15.09 -18.51
N LEU A 281 -0.07 15.62 -18.18
CA LEU A 281 -0.30 17.06 -17.99
C LEU A 281 -0.21 17.46 -16.51
N GLU A 282 -0.83 16.65 -15.64
CA GLU A 282 -0.85 16.92 -14.20
C GLU A 282 -1.00 15.62 -13.42
N GLN A 283 -0.44 15.61 -12.21
CA GLN A 283 -0.59 14.53 -11.24
C GLN A 283 -0.90 15.13 -9.87
N TRP A 284 -1.86 14.55 -9.16
CA TRP A 284 -2.19 14.97 -7.79
C TRP A 284 -2.76 13.82 -6.97
N ARG A 285 -2.76 14.00 -5.65
CA ARG A 285 -3.25 13.03 -4.68
C ARG A 285 -4.32 13.64 -3.79
N GLY A 286 -5.24 12.79 -3.33
CA GLY A 286 -6.30 13.17 -2.40
C GLY A 286 -7.54 13.68 -3.12
N TYR A 287 -8.66 13.61 -2.42
CA TYR A 287 -9.97 14.07 -2.89
C TYR A 287 -10.59 15.04 -1.87
N GLY A 288 -11.19 16.08 -2.38
CA GLY A 288 -12.13 16.97 -1.69
C GLY A 288 -13.28 17.30 -2.63
N GLU A 289 -14.48 17.44 -2.12
CA GLU A 289 -15.68 17.73 -2.93
C GLU A 289 -15.46 18.94 -3.86
N GLY A 290 -15.78 18.77 -5.15
CA GLY A 290 -15.59 19.78 -6.20
C GLY A 290 -14.15 19.92 -6.72
N SER A 291 -13.16 19.21 -6.10
CA SER A 291 -11.75 19.36 -6.48
C SER A 291 -11.44 18.81 -7.86
N LEU A 292 -12.09 17.72 -8.28
CA LEU A 292 -11.89 17.13 -9.60
C LEU A 292 -12.47 18.00 -10.69
N LYS A 293 -13.72 18.49 -10.51
CA LYS A 293 -14.37 19.41 -11.46
C LYS A 293 -13.52 20.65 -11.69
N LYS A 294 -13.01 21.25 -10.61
CA LYS A 294 -12.14 22.42 -10.71
C LYS A 294 -10.91 22.13 -11.55
N LYS A 295 -10.18 21.06 -11.22
CA LYS A 295 -8.95 20.71 -11.93
C LYS A 295 -9.19 20.34 -13.40
N ILE A 296 -10.19 19.53 -13.67
CA ILE A 296 -10.52 19.12 -15.03
C ILE A 296 -11.04 20.29 -15.87
N GLY A 297 -11.88 21.17 -15.29
CA GLY A 297 -12.37 22.37 -15.97
C GLY A 297 -11.26 23.31 -16.41
N GLU A 298 -10.15 23.43 -15.67
CA GLU A 298 -8.99 24.22 -16.07
C GLU A 298 -8.40 23.82 -17.44
N TYR A 299 -8.60 22.57 -17.86
CA TYR A 299 -8.11 22.03 -19.14
C TYR A 299 -9.20 21.91 -20.21
N LEU A 300 -10.45 21.58 -19.85
CA LEU A 300 -11.49 21.18 -20.79
C LEU A 300 -12.54 22.26 -21.07
N ASP A 301 -12.62 23.33 -20.26
CA ASP A 301 -13.56 24.46 -20.45
C ASP A 301 -12.98 25.60 -21.30
N LYS A 302 -11.82 25.37 -21.92
CA LYS A 302 -11.13 26.34 -22.79
C LYS A 302 -11.67 26.30 -24.20
#